data_6eec7610c32c12fe52a345de17b23319
#
_entry.id   6eec7610c32c12fe52a345de17b23319
#
_cell.length_a   1.000
_cell.length_b   1.000
_cell.length_c   1.000
_cell.angle_alpha   90.00
_cell.angle_beta   90.00
_cell.angle_gamma   90.00
#
_symmetry.space_group_name_H-M   'P 1'
#
loop_
_entity.id
_entity.type
_entity.pdbx_description
1 polymer ?
#
loop_
_entity_poly.entity_id
_entity_poly.type
_entity_poly.pdbx_seq_one_letter_code
_entity_poly.pdbx_strand_id
1 'polypeptide(L)'
;MSKFPKTAILLGLAALSCGSMAPARTAPVASSAAKPVSAAHRPNFLLIVADDLGWSDLGSFGGEIETPNLDAIATAGVRFTGFHTAPTCSPTRSMLLSGVDNHQAGLGSMAETLQPGQIGQPGYEGYLNDRVASIAELLHEGGYRTLMSGKWHLGLTPDRGPAARGFERSYALLQGLGNHFGADQNDAWKAIKSSPTYRDDGKVVTYPKGHFSADYFTDRLIGFLEEGAKDGRPFFAYLPYSTPHWPIQAPPEVIAKYKGRYDAGYEVLREARLKRQKELGLVPAELRPHGWEGVTPWASLTPEEKAIEARKMEVYAAMVDRMDQNVGRVVSTLKRLGRYEDTVIIFLADNGPEGTPIDAPLQVTLTPKEKARLRIDNSLGNIGKATSYVGYGPGWAQANSSPSWLVKGYPTEGGTRVTAFAAGPGIVGQRIANSYISVTDVAPTLLDLAGVTQPGSFAGHAILPIQGHSLTPLLIDDKEQLRQPTEAVGTELFYRRALRKGDWKAVFLPSAGSAYPRKSVGTGTWQLFNIASDPSEAHDLAGSQPAKLQELVADWNSYARDKGVVLPAQADARK
;
A
#
# COMPACT_ATOMS: atom_id res chain seq x y z
N MET A 1 -42.02 78.04 36.90
CA MET A 1 -43.35 78.13 37.49
C MET A 1 -44.20 76.98 36.97
N SER A 2 -44.78 76.26 37.97
CA SER A 2 -46.06 75.58 37.91
C SER A 2 -46.10 74.27 37.08
N LYS A 3 -46.42 73.18 37.60
CA LYS A 3 -47.13 72.51 38.70
C LYS A 3 -47.33 71.07 38.26
N PHE A 4 -46.98 70.12 39.10
CA PHE A 4 -47.45 68.75 38.98
C PHE A 4 -48.97 68.59 39.24
N PRO A 5 -49.62 67.48 38.83
CA PRO A 5 -50.15 66.59 39.82
C PRO A 5 -49.84 65.12 39.67
N LYS A 6 -49.83 64.49 40.85
CA LYS A 6 -49.70 63.04 41.11
C LYS A 6 -50.94 62.26 40.69
N THR A 7 -50.77 61.09 40.12
CA THR A 7 -51.80 60.08 40.17
C THR A 7 -51.13 58.72 40.41
N ALA A 8 -51.64 58.02 41.40
CA ALA A 8 -51.22 56.73 41.89
C ALA A 8 -51.66 55.61 40.89
N ILE A 9 -50.82 54.64 40.67
CA ILE A 9 -51.17 53.43 39.96
C ILE A 9 -50.80 52.21 40.82
N LEU A 10 -51.78 51.33 41.01
CA LEU A 10 -51.75 50.04 41.71
C LEU A 10 -50.63 49.13 41.21
N LEU A 11 -49.93 48.49 42.17
CA LEU A 11 -49.08 47.32 41.89
C LEU A 11 -49.95 46.09 41.64
N GLY A 12 -49.85 45.54 40.42
CA GLY A 12 -50.28 44.19 40.12
C GLY A 12 -49.06 43.28 40.07
N LEU A 13 -48.89 42.38 41.03
CA LEU A 13 -47.88 41.31 40.96
C LEU A 13 -48.33 40.28 39.89
N ALA A 14 -47.57 40.23 38.79
CA ALA A 14 -47.62 39.09 37.87
C ALA A 14 -46.41 38.17 38.15
N ALA A 15 -46.71 37.00 38.68
CA ALA A 15 -45.70 35.94 38.86
C ALA A 15 -45.23 35.40 37.50
N LEU A 16 -44.01 35.71 37.08
CA LEU A 16 -43.37 35.01 35.97
C LEU A 16 -42.85 33.65 36.46
N SER A 17 -43.52 32.58 35.99
CA SER A 17 -42.99 31.22 36.09
C SER A 17 -41.82 31.08 35.13
N CYS A 18 -40.59 30.96 35.64
CA CYS A 18 -39.41 30.52 34.90
C CYS A 18 -39.59 29.05 34.53
N GLY A 19 -40.04 28.77 33.29
CA GLY A 19 -39.94 27.45 32.68
C GLY A 19 -38.49 27.17 32.32
N SER A 20 -37.84 26.26 33.04
CA SER A 20 -36.56 25.72 32.70
C SER A 20 -36.68 24.95 31.39
N MET A 21 -36.14 25.50 30.29
CA MET A 21 -35.92 24.72 29.05
C MET A 21 -34.81 23.71 29.33
N ALA A 22 -35.18 22.43 29.45
CA ALA A 22 -34.24 21.32 29.40
C ALA A 22 -33.60 21.29 28.01
N PRO A 23 -32.27 21.01 27.89
CA PRO A 23 -31.64 20.85 26.60
C PRO A 23 -32.28 19.66 25.86
N ALA A 24 -32.62 19.86 24.60
CA ALA A 24 -33.11 18.82 23.73
C ALA A 24 -32.09 17.68 23.68
N ARG A 25 -32.40 16.54 24.26
CA ARG A 25 -31.65 15.29 24.04
C ARG A 25 -31.75 14.94 22.57
N THR A 26 -30.66 15.09 21.82
CA THR A 26 -30.49 14.41 20.54
C THR A 26 -30.61 12.92 20.79
N ALA A 27 -31.60 12.31 20.17
CA ALA A 27 -31.76 10.86 20.19
C ALA A 27 -30.47 10.23 19.62
N PRO A 28 -29.91 9.19 20.25
CA PRO A 28 -28.79 8.47 19.66
C PRO A 28 -29.25 7.91 18.32
N VAL A 29 -28.51 8.24 17.26
CA VAL A 29 -28.61 7.53 15.97
C VAL A 29 -28.40 6.06 16.30
N ALA A 30 -29.43 5.24 16.04
CA ALA A 30 -29.33 3.80 16.25
C ALA A 30 -28.16 3.28 15.40
N SER A 31 -27.05 2.94 16.04
CA SER A 31 -25.97 2.17 15.46
C SER A 31 -26.61 0.87 14.95
N SER A 32 -26.60 0.69 13.64
CA SER A 32 -26.95 -0.60 13.03
C SER A 32 -25.91 -1.61 13.53
N ALA A 33 -26.24 -2.34 14.59
CA ALA A 33 -25.39 -3.41 15.07
C ALA A 33 -25.19 -4.40 13.93
N ALA A 34 -23.96 -4.53 13.45
CA ALA A 34 -23.60 -5.53 12.46
C ALA A 34 -24.01 -6.90 13.01
N LYS A 35 -24.78 -7.65 12.24
CA LYS A 35 -25.15 -9.01 12.62
C LYS A 35 -23.87 -9.84 12.72
N PRO A 36 -23.65 -10.60 13.81
CA PRO A 36 -22.49 -11.50 13.90
C PRO A 36 -22.51 -12.44 12.70
N VAL A 37 -21.36 -12.63 12.06
CA VAL A 37 -21.18 -13.61 10.99
C VAL A 37 -21.57 -14.96 11.58
N SER A 38 -22.68 -15.53 11.12
CA SER A 38 -23.13 -16.84 11.54
C SER A 38 -22.08 -17.87 11.10
N ALA A 39 -21.74 -18.83 11.94
CA ALA A 39 -20.83 -19.94 11.64
C ALA A 39 -21.22 -20.78 10.41
N ALA A 40 -22.39 -20.50 9.82
CA ALA A 40 -22.93 -21.16 8.63
C ALA A 40 -22.61 -20.44 7.30
N HIS A 41 -22.11 -19.20 7.31
CA HIS A 41 -21.86 -18.42 6.07
C HIS A 41 -20.42 -17.96 5.97
N ARG A 42 -19.64 -18.62 5.11
CA ARG A 42 -18.24 -18.30 4.81
C ARG A 42 -18.19 -17.22 3.73
N PRO A 43 -17.64 -16.01 4.02
CA PRO A 43 -17.64 -14.92 3.05
C PRO A 43 -16.70 -15.20 1.88
N ASN A 44 -16.97 -14.57 0.75
CA ASN A 44 -15.98 -14.43 -0.31
C ASN A 44 -14.94 -13.37 0.07
N PHE A 45 -13.77 -13.45 -0.52
CA PHE A 45 -12.70 -12.47 -0.32
C PHE A 45 -12.25 -11.88 -1.65
N LEU A 46 -12.19 -10.54 -1.71
CA LEU A 46 -11.54 -9.80 -2.78
C LEU A 46 -10.38 -8.99 -2.17
N LEU A 47 -9.15 -9.43 -2.41
CA LEU A 47 -7.93 -8.77 -1.97
C LEU A 47 -7.34 -8.00 -3.15
N ILE A 48 -7.37 -6.66 -3.08
CA ILE A 48 -6.87 -5.75 -4.12
C ILE A 48 -5.58 -5.11 -3.63
N VAL A 49 -4.53 -5.17 -4.44
CA VAL A 49 -3.24 -4.55 -4.14
C VAL A 49 -2.85 -3.59 -5.25
N ALA A 50 -2.59 -2.34 -4.90
CA ALA A 50 -1.98 -1.36 -5.78
C ALA A 50 -0.44 -1.40 -5.63
N ASP A 51 0.28 -1.10 -6.69
CA ASP A 51 1.74 -1.16 -6.78
C ASP A 51 2.33 0.25 -6.78
N ASP A 52 3.04 0.65 -5.73
CA ASP A 52 3.64 1.98 -5.55
C ASP A 52 2.61 3.14 -5.36
N LEU A 53 1.44 2.87 -4.82
CA LEU A 53 0.44 3.92 -4.57
C LEU A 53 0.81 4.76 -3.33
N GLY A 54 0.76 6.08 -3.48
CA GLY A 54 1.00 7.01 -2.37
C GLY A 54 -0.12 6.99 -1.32
N TRP A 55 0.24 7.23 -0.05
CA TRP A 55 -0.72 7.22 1.06
C TRP A 55 -1.82 8.28 0.92
N SER A 56 -1.54 9.38 0.22
CA SER A 56 -2.47 10.50 0.04
C SER A 56 -3.15 10.55 -1.33
N ASP A 57 -3.06 9.50 -2.16
CA ASP A 57 -3.51 9.58 -3.56
C ASP A 57 -5.02 9.42 -3.74
N LEU A 58 -5.69 8.59 -2.91
CA LEU A 58 -7.13 8.40 -3.01
C LEU A 58 -7.91 9.56 -2.39
N GLY A 59 -9.08 9.87 -2.91
CA GLY A 59 -9.97 10.91 -2.38
C GLY A 59 -10.33 10.69 -0.91
N SER A 60 -10.60 9.46 -0.51
CA SER A 60 -10.86 9.04 0.88
C SER A 60 -9.65 9.18 1.81
N PHE A 61 -8.44 9.41 1.28
CA PHE A 61 -7.19 9.68 1.99
C PHE A 61 -6.64 11.10 1.73
N GLY A 62 -7.44 11.99 1.16
CA GLY A 62 -7.14 13.40 0.98
C GLY A 62 -6.61 13.78 -0.41
N GLY A 63 -6.54 12.82 -1.35
CA GLY A 63 -6.12 13.04 -2.72
C GLY A 63 -7.15 13.79 -3.57
N GLU A 64 -6.67 14.36 -4.66
CA GLU A 64 -7.47 15.03 -5.67
C GLU A 64 -7.76 14.14 -6.89
N ILE A 65 -7.14 12.96 -6.96
CA ILE A 65 -7.35 12.00 -8.04
C ILE A 65 -8.77 11.43 -7.94
N GLU A 66 -9.43 11.29 -9.07
CA GLU A 66 -10.81 10.77 -9.11
C GLU A 66 -10.82 9.25 -8.84
N THR A 67 -11.23 8.87 -7.63
CA THR A 67 -11.28 7.47 -7.17
C THR A 67 -12.63 7.08 -6.55
N PRO A 68 -13.77 7.38 -7.23
CA PRO A 68 -15.09 7.26 -6.61
C PRO A 68 -15.45 5.83 -6.19
N ASN A 69 -14.95 4.79 -6.89
CA ASN A 69 -15.25 3.39 -6.56
C ASN A 69 -14.49 2.92 -5.31
N LEU A 70 -13.18 3.22 -5.23
CA LEU A 70 -12.36 2.94 -4.06
C LEU A 70 -12.81 3.76 -2.85
N ASP A 71 -13.12 5.05 -3.06
CA ASP A 71 -13.60 5.94 -2.00
C ASP A 71 -14.93 5.47 -1.41
N ALA A 72 -15.85 4.98 -2.24
CA ALA A 72 -17.12 4.43 -1.79
C ALA A 72 -16.90 3.19 -0.88
N ILE A 73 -15.99 2.28 -1.25
CA ILE A 73 -15.66 1.11 -0.44
C ILE A 73 -14.98 1.54 0.86
N ALA A 74 -13.97 2.41 0.78
CA ALA A 74 -13.20 2.90 1.91
C ALA A 74 -14.06 3.62 2.96
N THR A 75 -15.00 4.46 2.49
CA THR A 75 -15.89 5.23 3.39
C THR A 75 -17.03 4.39 3.95
N ALA A 76 -17.49 3.36 3.24
CA ALA A 76 -18.43 2.39 3.77
C ALA A 76 -17.81 1.46 4.81
N GLY A 77 -16.52 1.21 4.73
CA GLY A 77 -15.76 0.30 5.58
C GLY A 77 -14.93 0.98 6.67
N VAL A 78 -13.81 0.36 7.01
CA VAL A 78 -12.80 0.84 7.96
C VAL A 78 -11.58 1.31 7.19
N ARG A 79 -11.20 2.59 7.32
CA ARG A 79 -9.93 3.14 6.81
C ARG A 79 -8.85 3.00 7.86
N PHE A 80 -7.70 2.47 7.50
CA PHE A 80 -6.58 2.29 8.42
C PHE A 80 -5.55 3.41 8.23
N THR A 81 -5.25 4.18 9.29
CA THR A 81 -4.21 5.20 9.24
C THR A 81 -2.85 4.68 9.67
N GLY A 82 -2.81 3.50 10.30
CA GLY A 82 -1.61 2.85 10.79
C GLY A 82 -1.29 1.51 10.12
N PHE A 83 -1.64 1.31 8.84
CA PHE A 83 -1.32 0.07 8.10
C PHE A 83 0.08 0.16 7.48
N HIS A 84 0.92 -0.83 7.81
CA HIS A 84 2.33 -0.86 7.42
C HIS A 84 2.70 -2.12 6.65
N THR A 85 3.57 -1.95 5.66
CA THR A 85 4.12 -2.99 4.80
C THR A 85 5.64 -3.04 4.90
N ALA A 86 6.28 -3.98 4.21
CA ALA A 86 7.70 -3.84 3.91
C ALA A 86 7.93 -2.67 2.94
N PRO A 87 9.16 -2.10 2.88
CA PRO A 87 9.41 -0.93 2.05
C PRO A 87 9.40 -1.17 0.53
N THR A 88 9.17 -2.40 0.06
CA THR A 88 9.11 -2.75 -1.37
C THR A 88 8.19 -3.94 -1.66
N CYS A 89 7.90 -4.15 -2.95
CA CYS A 89 6.88 -5.04 -3.49
C CYS A 89 7.00 -6.51 -3.04
N SER A 90 8.07 -7.26 -3.44
CA SER A 90 8.11 -8.71 -3.19
C SER A 90 8.27 -9.08 -1.71
N PRO A 91 9.04 -8.36 -0.87
CA PRO A 91 8.99 -8.52 0.58
C PRO A 91 7.56 -8.40 1.14
N THR A 92 6.86 -7.31 0.80
CA THR A 92 5.47 -7.11 1.22
C THR A 92 4.54 -8.23 0.75
N ARG A 93 4.62 -8.62 -0.52
CA ARG A 93 3.76 -9.67 -1.10
C ARG A 93 4.00 -11.02 -0.45
N SER A 94 5.24 -11.33 -0.05
CA SER A 94 5.55 -12.55 0.70
C SER A 94 4.93 -12.53 2.10
N MET A 95 5.03 -11.40 2.82
CA MET A 95 4.39 -11.20 4.12
C MET A 95 2.86 -11.26 4.03
N LEU A 96 2.29 -10.62 3.01
CA LEU A 96 0.84 -10.58 2.76
C LEU A 96 0.26 -11.98 2.56
N LEU A 97 0.90 -12.80 1.71
CA LEU A 97 0.37 -14.11 1.36
C LEU A 97 0.75 -15.22 2.33
N SER A 98 1.75 -15.03 3.18
CA SER A 98 2.17 -16.05 4.16
C SER A 98 1.80 -15.71 5.61
N GLY A 99 1.63 -14.43 5.94
CA GLY A 99 1.53 -13.96 7.33
C GLY A 99 2.82 -14.09 8.12
N VAL A 100 3.98 -14.27 7.44
CA VAL A 100 5.31 -14.49 8.02
C VAL A 100 6.27 -13.41 7.53
N ASP A 101 7.24 -13.03 8.37
CA ASP A 101 8.28 -12.05 8.04
C ASP A 101 9.01 -12.42 6.74
N ASN A 102 9.29 -11.42 5.92
CA ASN A 102 9.88 -11.60 4.59
C ASN A 102 11.25 -12.30 4.60
N HIS A 103 12.09 -12.11 5.65
CA HIS A 103 13.38 -12.79 5.81
C HIS A 103 13.21 -14.29 6.10
N GLN A 104 12.07 -14.70 6.62
CA GLN A 104 11.75 -16.10 6.85
C GLN A 104 10.95 -16.71 5.69
N ALA A 105 10.22 -15.88 4.94
CA ALA A 105 9.42 -16.30 3.79
C ALA A 105 10.22 -16.41 2.47
N GLY A 106 11.52 -16.08 2.48
CA GLY A 106 12.40 -16.23 1.31
C GLY A 106 12.71 -14.95 0.54
N LEU A 107 12.19 -13.82 0.99
CA LEU A 107 12.28 -12.52 0.33
C LEU A 107 12.81 -11.44 1.27
N GLY A 108 13.88 -11.74 1.99
CA GLY A 108 14.65 -10.75 2.75
C GLY A 108 15.15 -9.58 1.90
N SER A 109 15.20 -9.76 0.57
CA SER A 109 15.33 -8.72 -0.45
C SER A 109 14.60 -9.17 -1.72
N MET A 110 14.37 -8.26 -2.67
CA MET A 110 13.88 -8.63 -4.00
C MET A 110 14.95 -9.45 -4.73
N ALA A 111 14.55 -10.43 -5.53
CA ALA A 111 15.45 -11.32 -6.26
C ALA A 111 16.47 -10.56 -7.13
N GLU A 112 16.02 -9.48 -7.77
CA GLU A 112 16.82 -8.62 -8.66
C GLU A 112 17.73 -7.62 -7.92
N THR A 113 17.62 -7.52 -6.59
CA THR A 113 18.40 -6.56 -5.77
C THR A 113 19.24 -7.23 -4.68
N LEU A 114 19.33 -8.56 -4.70
CA LEU A 114 20.17 -9.32 -3.76
C LEU A 114 21.61 -8.83 -3.78
N GLN A 115 22.14 -8.59 -2.60
CA GLN A 115 23.54 -8.21 -2.44
C GLN A 115 24.44 -9.45 -2.41
N PRO A 116 25.72 -9.35 -2.79
CA PRO A 116 26.63 -10.51 -2.82
C PRO A 116 26.65 -11.33 -1.53
N GLY A 117 26.57 -10.69 -0.36
CA GLY A 117 26.52 -11.36 0.94
C GLY A 117 25.19 -12.04 1.28
N GLN A 118 24.14 -11.76 0.52
CA GLN A 118 22.79 -12.32 0.71
C GLN A 118 22.53 -13.53 -0.21
N ILE A 119 23.27 -13.64 -1.31
CA ILE A 119 23.08 -14.71 -2.30
C ILE A 119 23.36 -16.06 -1.64
N GLY A 120 22.39 -16.98 -1.72
CA GLY A 120 22.47 -18.32 -1.15
C GLY A 120 22.23 -18.41 0.36
N GLN A 121 21.95 -17.29 1.03
CA GLN A 121 21.57 -17.30 2.45
C GLN A 121 20.11 -17.71 2.63
N PRO A 122 19.78 -18.47 3.70
CA PRO A 122 18.40 -18.75 4.05
C PRO A 122 17.61 -17.47 4.28
N GLY A 123 16.41 -17.38 3.67
CA GLY A 123 15.58 -16.19 3.73
C GLY A 123 15.79 -15.19 2.59
N TYR A 124 16.79 -15.47 1.73
CA TYR A 124 17.12 -14.67 0.55
C TYR A 124 17.07 -15.50 -0.74
N GLU A 125 16.14 -16.46 -0.78
CA GLU A 125 15.94 -17.35 -1.92
C GLU A 125 15.45 -16.61 -3.17
N GLY A 126 14.84 -15.41 -3.00
CA GLY A 126 14.29 -14.60 -4.08
C GLY A 126 12.91 -15.10 -4.57
N TYR A 127 12.29 -16.00 -3.82
CA TYR A 127 10.93 -16.50 -4.07
C TYR A 127 10.27 -16.92 -2.75
N LEU A 128 8.94 -17.02 -2.75
CA LEU A 128 8.18 -17.53 -1.62
C LEU A 128 8.56 -19.00 -1.36
N ASN A 129 9.31 -19.26 -0.29
CA ASN A 129 9.93 -20.57 -0.02
C ASN A 129 8.96 -21.58 0.59
N ASP A 130 9.42 -22.85 0.75
CA ASP A 130 8.60 -23.94 1.24
C ASP A 130 8.48 -23.98 2.77
N ARG A 131 9.11 -23.03 3.48
CA ARG A 131 8.94 -22.86 4.93
C ARG A 131 7.64 -22.14 5.29
N VAL A 132 6.90 -21.66 4.29
CA VAL A 132 5.61 -21.01 4.49
C VAL A 132 4.57 -21.56 3.52
N ALA A 133 3.34 -21.69 3.99
CA ALA A 133 2.19 -21.89 3.12
C ALA A 133 1.61 -20.52 2.70
N SER A 134 1.22 -20.41 1.43
CA SER A 134 0.45 -19.28 0.93
C SER A 134 -0.99 -19.35 1.46
N ILE A 135 -1.58 -18.19 1.73
CA ILE A 135 -3.01 -18.12 2.07
C ILE A 135 -3.90 -18.73 0.99
N ALA A 136 -3.49 -18.66 -0.29
CA ALA A 136 -4.23 -19.30 -1.37
C ALA A 136 -4.20 -20.82 -1.24
N GLU A 137 -3.06 -21.43 -0.86
CA GLU A 137 -2.95 -22.85 -0.58
C GLU A 137 -3.88 -23.25 0.58
N LEU A 138 -3.86 -22.51 1.68
CA LEU A 138 -4.67 -22.81 2.87
C LEU A 138 -6.18 -22.62 2.61
N LEU A 139 -6.57 -21.58 1.90
CA LEU A 139 -7.97 -21.35 1.53
C LEU A 139 -8.46 -22.37 0.49
N HIS A 140 -7.60 -22.80 -0.44
CA HIS A 140 -7.91 -23.87 -1.39
C HIS A 140 -8.23 -25.18 -0.66
N GLU A 141 -7.35 -25.63 0.24
CA GLU A 141 -7.59 -26.80 1.10
C GLU A 141 -8.85 -26.61 1.97
N GLY A 142 -9.09 -25.38 2.38
CA GLY A 142 -10.32 -24.99 3.07
C GLY A 142 -11.57 -25.00 2.18
N GLY A 143 -11.50 -25.36 0.89
CA GLY A 143 -12.63 -25.46 -0.03
C GLY A 143 -13.04 -24.15 -0.70
N TYR A 144 -12.20 -23.12 -0.67
CA TYR A 144 -12.39 -21.91 -1.46
C TYR A 144 -11.95 -22.13 -2.90
N ARG A 145 -12.61 -21.47 -3.82
CA ARG A 145 -12.13 -21.28 -5.18
C ARG A 145 -11.11 -20.13 -5.17
N THR A 146 -9.88 -20.37 -5.61
CA THR A 146 -8.76 -19.44 -5.51
C THR A 146 -8.40 -18.87 -6.87
N LEU A 147 -8.48 -17.55 -7.02
CA LEU A 147 -8.37 -16.82 -8.27
C LEU A 147 -7.30 -15.73 -8.16
N MET A 148 -6.46 -15.56 -9.18
CA MET A 148 -5.49 -14.46 -9.24
C MET A 148 -5.44 -13.85 -10.63
N SER A 149 -5.35 -12.52 -10.70
CA SER A 149 -5.00 -11.83 -11.94
C SER A 149 -4.19 -10.56 -11.65
N GLY A 150 -2.92 -10.52 -12.09
CA GLY A 150 -2.03 -9.38 -11.90
C GLY A 150 -0.57 -9.73 -11.64
N LYS A 151 0.13 -8.86 -10.90
CA LYS A 151 1.55 -9.00 -10.56
C LYS A 151 1.76 -10.05 -9.46
N TRP A 152 2.66 -11.01 -9.71
CA TRP A 152 3.06 -12.05 -8.75
C TRP A 152 4.26 -11.62 -7.90
N HIS A 153 5.43 -11.53 -8.51
CA HIS A 153 6.71 -11.10 -7.94
C HIS A 153 7.21 -11.96 -6.76
N LEU A 154 6.84 -13.26 -6.74
CA LEU A 154 7.19 -14.22 -5.66
C LEU A 154 7.84 -15.50 -6.20
N GLY A 155 8.41 -15.44 -7.40
CA GLY A 155 9.10 -16.52 -8.06
C GLY A 155 8.80 -16.59 -9.56
N LEU A 156 9.79 -17.02 -10.34
CA LEU A 156 9.76 -16.97 -11.82
C LEU A 156 9.55 -18.35 -12.47
N THR A 157 9.87 -19.43 -11.75
CA THR A 157 9.79 -20.81 -12.27
C THR A 157 8.36 -21.36 -12.15
N PRO A 158 8.00 -22.41 -12.91
CA PRO A 158 6.65 -22.97 -12.85
C PRO A 158 6.23 -23.45 -11.46
N ASP A 159 7.15 -24.04 -10.71
CA ASP A 159 6.96 -24.55 -9.33
C ASP A 159 6.89 -23.44 -8.27
N ARG A 160 7.16 -22.19 -8.64
CA ARG A 160 7.10 -21.00 -7.78
C ARG A 160 6.05 -19.99 -8.24
N GLY A 161 5.33 -20.30 -9.29
CA GLY A 161 4.25 -19.47 -9.84
C GLY A 161 2.94 -19.63 -9.07
N PRO A 162 1.94 -18.77 -9.33
CA PRO A 162 0.66 -18.78 -8.60
C PRO A 162 -0.07 -20.13 -8.64
N ALA A 163 -0.07 -20.81 -9.80
CA ALA A 163 -0.72 -22.11 -9.96
C ALA A 163 -0.12 -23.19 -9.03
N ALA A 164 1.19 -23.15 -8.78
CA ALA A 164 1.87 -24.06 -7.84
C ALA A 164 1.71 -23.60 -6.37
N ARG A 165 1.25 -22.39 -6.13
CA ARG A 165 1.08 -21.77 -4.80
C ARG A 165 -0.40 -21.56 -4.46
N GLY A 166 -1.27 -22.46 -4.93
CA GLY A 166 -2.64 -22.64 -4.47
C GLY A 166 -3.71 -21.86 -5.26
N PHE A 167 -3.41 -21.23 -6.40
CA PHE A 167 -4.42 -20.59 -7.24
C PHE A 167 -4.94 -21.54 -8.32
N GLU A 168 -6.24 -21.87 -8.29
CA GLU A 168 -6.92 -22.71 -9.30
C GLU A 168 -6.92 -22.05 -10.69
N ARG A 169 -7.14 -20.74 -10.71
CA ARG A 169 -7.07 -19.93 -11.93
C ARG A 169 -6.14 -18.76 -11.71
N SER A 170 -5.25 -18.53 -12.65
CA SER A 170 -4.29 -17.45 -12.53
C SER A 170 -3.89 -16.86 -13.87
N TYR A 171 -3.85 -15.53 -13.96
CA TYR A 171 -3.14 -14.78 -15.00
C TYR A 171 -2.10 -13.89 -14.35
N ALA A 172 -0.82 -14.13 -14.55
CA ALA A 172 0.22 -13.53 -13.75
C ALA A 172 1.36 -12.90 -14.58
N LEU A 173 1.70 -11.65 -14.24
CA LEU A 173 3.01 -11.04 -14.49
C LEU A 173 3.97 -11.54 -13.40
N LEU A 174 5.00 -12.30 -13.77
CA LEU A 174 5.88 -12.95 -12.80
C LEU A 174 6.92 -12.00 -12.19
N GLN A 175 7.45 -11.05 -12.97
CA GLN A 175 8.47 -10.08 -12.54
C GLN A 175 7.86 -8.89 -11.78
N GLY A 176 8.75 -8.06 -11.23
CA GLY A 176 8.38 -6.85 -10.49
C GLY A 176 7.77 -5.74 -11.34
N LEU A 177 7.98 -5.76 -12.64
CA LEU A 177 7.48 -4.74 -13.58
C LEU A 177 7.24 -5.30 -14.98
N GLY A 178 6.45 -4.59 -15.78
CA GLY A 178 6.23 -4.81 -17.20
C GLY A 178 5.68 -3.54 -17.85
N ASN A 179 5.82 -3.42 -19.15
CA ASN A 179 5.19 -2.33 -19.90
C ASN A 179 3.67 -2.46 -19.86
N HIS A 180 2.96 -1.42 -19.46
CA HIS A 180 1.51 -1.48 -19.26
C HIS A 180 0.69 -1.70 -20.54
N PHE A 181 1.32 -1.57 -21.72
CA PHE A 181 0.70 -1.87 -23.02
C PHE A 181 1.38 -3.03 -23.77
N GLY A 182 2.28 -3.78 -23.10
CA GLY A 182 2.97 -4.93 -23.66
C GLY A 182 3.98 -4.59 -24.75
N ALA A 183 4.51 -3.38 -24.81
CA ALA A 183 5.50 -2.97 -25.82
C ALA A 183 6.87 -3.66 -25.62
N ASP A 184 7.13 -4.22 -24.46
CA ASP A 184 8.33 -4.97 -24.08
C ASP A 184 8.27 -6.48 -24.43
N GLN A 185 7.19 -6.94 -25.07
CA GLN A 185 6.99 -8.33 -25.45
C GLN A 185 7.58 -8.65 -26.86
N ASN A 186 8.84 -8.25 -27.09
CA ASN A 186 9.51 -8.47 -28.37
C ASN A 186 10.98 -8.90 -28.21
N ASP A 187 11.61 -9.33 -29.30
CA ASP A 187 12.97 -9.89 -29.25
C ASP A 187 14.05 -8.89 -28.85
N ALA A 188 13.86 -7.59 -29.10
CA ALA A 188 14.80 -6.58 -28.68
C ALA A 188 14.86 -6.46 -27.14
N TRP A 189 13.71 -6.55 -26.47
CA TRP A 189 13.59 -6.54 -25.02
C TRP A 189 14.04 -7.87 -24.40
N LYS A 190 13.71 -9.01 -25.03
CA LYS A 190 14.20 -10.35 -24.61
C LYS A 190 15.73 -10.41 -24.64
N ALA A 191 16.36 -9.82 -25.66
CA ALA A 191 17.82 -9.81 -25.81
C ALA A 191 18.55 -9.10 -24.66
N ILE A 192 17.92 -8.14 -23.99
CA ILE A 192 18.46 -7.46 -22.81
C ILE A 192 17.90 -8.02 -21.50
N LYS A 193 17.20 -9.16 -21.55
CA LYS A 193 16.57 -9.84 -20.40
C LYS A 193 15.60 -8.95 -19.57
N SER A 194 15.01 -7.95 -20.23
CA SER A 194 14.04 -7.02 -19.61
C SER A 194 12.60 -7.22 -20.11
N SER A 195 12.34 -8.30 -20.87
CA SER A 195 10.97 -8.69 -21.25
C SER A 195 10.37 -9.54 -20.13
N PRO A 196 9.26 -9.11 -19.53
CA PRO A 196 8.61 -9.86 -18.47
C PRO A 196 7.94 -11.13 -18.98
N THR A 197 7.80 -12.10 -18.09
CA THR A 197 7.12 -13.38 -18.36
C THR A 197 5.70 -13.31 -17.82
N TYR A 198 4.74 -13.66 -18.67
CA TYR A 198 3.34 -13.85 -18.28
C TYR A 198 2.99 -15.34 -18.31
N ARG A 199 2.13 -15.75 -17.34
CA ARG A 199 1.58 -17.12 -17.31
C ARG A 199 0.07 -17.07 -17.15
N ASP A 200 -0.61 -17.98 -17.88
CA ASP A 200 -2.04 -18.25 -17.75
C ASP A 200 -2.18 -19.71 -17.27
N ASP A 201 -2.68 -19.90 -16.04
CA ASP A 201 -2.76 -21.18 -15.35
C ASP A 201 -1.43 -21.98 -15.42
N GLY A 202 -0.34 -21.29 -15.14
CA GLY A 202 1.02 -21.84 -15.14
C GLY A 202 1.69 -21.95 -16.52
N LYS A 203 0.96 -21.82 -17.65
CA LYS A 203 1.50 -21.84 -19.01
C LYS A 203 2.04 -20.47 -19.42
N VAL A 204 3.23 -20.42 -20.02
CA VAL A 204 3.78 -19.17 -20.56
C VAL A 204 2.92 -18.67 -21.70
N VAL A 205 2.54 -17.40 -21.63
CA VAL A 205 1.76 -16.71 -22.66
C VAL A 205 2.42 -15.39 -23.04
N THR A 206 2.07 -14.87 -24.22
CA THR A 206 2.45 -13.52 -24.61
C THR A 206 1.37 -12.55 -24.17
N TYR A 207 1.77 -11.45 -23.51
CA TYR A 207 0.83 -10.39 -23.13
C TYR A 207 0.24 -9.74 -24.41
N PRO A 208 -1.07 -9.50 -24.49
CA PRO A 208 -1.71 -8.91 -25.65
C PRO A 208 -1.32 -7.44 -25.80
N LYS A 209 -0.57 -7.15 -26.88
CA LYS A 209 -0.07 -5.81 -27.16
C LYS A 209 -1.20 -4.80 -27.32
N GLY A 210 -1.03 -3.63 -26.71
CA GLY A 210 -1.97 -2.50 -26.80
C GLY A 210 -3.09 -2.53 -25.77
N HIS A 211 -3.28 -3.61 -25.01
CA HIS A 211 -4.18 -3.63 -23.87
C HIS A 211 -3.50 -3.00 -22.67
N PHE A 212 -4.22 -2.13 -21.95
CA PHE A 212 -3.70 -1.55 -20.72
C PHE A 212 -3.73 -2.59 -19.60
N SER A 213 -2.67 -2.66 -18.79
CA SER A 213 -2.48 -3.76 -17.83
C SER A 213 -3.61 -3.88 -16.81
N ALA A 214 -4.07 -2.78 -16.22
CA ALA A 214 -5.17 -2.82 -15.26
C ALA A 214 -6.48 -3.30 -15.91
N ASP A 215 -6.75 -2.91 -17.17
CA ASP A 215 -7.92 -3.38 -17.90
C ASP A 215 -7.85 -4.89 -18.12
N TYR A 216 -6.73 -5.36 -18.62
CA TYR A 216 -6.58 -6.77 -18.98
C TYR A 216 -6.58 -7.69 -17.75
N PHE A 217 -5.91 -7.30 -16.66
CA PHE A 217 -5.97 -8.07 -15.42
C PHE A 217 -7.39 -8.13 -14.85
N THR A 218 -8.13 -7.03 -14.95
CA THR A 218 -9.53 -6.98 -14.57
C THR A 218 -10.40 -7.89 -15.43
N ASP A 219 -10.24 -7.86 -16.76
CA ASP A 219 -10.97 -8.73 -17.67
C ASP A 219 -10.76 -10.21 -17.36
N ARG A 220 -9.51 -10.58 -17.08
CA ARG A 220 -9.17 -11.97 -16.71
C ARG A 220 -9.83 -12.37 -15.38
N LEU A 221 -9.77 -11.52 -14.34
CA LEU A 221 -10.41 -11.82 -13.07
C LEU A 221 -11.93 -11.91 -13.20
N ILE A 222 -12.55 -11.00 -13.93
CA ILE A 222 -14.01 -11.05 -14.20
C ILE A 222 -14.37 -12.37 -14.88
N GLY A 223 -13.62 -12.78 -15.90
CA GLY A 223 -13.82 -14.07 -16.54
C GLY A 223 -13.75 -15.25 -15.56
N PHE A 224 -12.76 -15.26 -14.66
CA PHE A 224 -12.64 -16.29 -13.62
C PHE A 224 -13.80 -16.29 -12.62
N LEU A 225 -14.30 -15.11 -12.24
CA LEU A 225 -15.47 -14.97 -11.36
C LEU A 225 -16.73 -15.49 -12.05
N GLU A 226 -16.95 -15.17 -13.32
CA GLU A 226 -18.10 -15.62 -14.12
C GLU A 226 -18.11 -17.13 -14.35
N GLU A 227 -16.95 -17.72 -14.67
CA GLU A 227 -16.78 -19.17 -14.78
C GLU A 227 -17.18 -19.89 -13.49
N GLY A 228 -16.86 -19.32 -12.32
CA GLY A 228 -17.17 -19.88 -11.01
C GLY A 228 -18.55 -19.54 -10.47
N ALA A 229 -19.35 -18.73 -11.16
CA ALA A 229 -20.63 -18.25 -10.63
C ALA A 229 -21.62 -19.36 -10.24
N LYS A 230 -21.54 -20.52 -10.91
CA LYS A 230 -22.42 -21.68 -10.68
C LYS A 230 -21.81 -22.74 -9.74
N ASP A 231 -20.56 -22.59 -9.32
CA ASP A 231 -19.83 -23.56 -8.50
C ASP A 231 -20.39 -23.67 -7.06
N GLY A 232 -20.97 -22.58 -6.54
CA GLY A 232 -21.52 -22.53 -5.17
C GLY A 232 -20.48 -22.36 -4.07
N ARG A 233 -19.18 -22.63 -4.34
CA ARG A 233 -18.10 -22.41 -3.38
C ARG A 233 -17.88 -20.92 -3.12
N PRO A 234 -17.44 -20.52 -1.91
CA PRO A 234 -16.87 -19.20 -1.70
C PRO A 234 -15.58 -19.06 -2.49
N PHE A 235 -15.19 -17.83 -2.83
CA PHE A 235 -13.94 -17.56 -3.54
C PHE A 235 -12.98 -16.69 -2.73
N PHE A 236 -11.69 -16.87 -2.98
CA PHE A 236 -10.62 -15.93 -2.69
C PHE A 236 -10.07 -15.40 -4.01
N ALA A 237 -10.32 -14.13 -4.29
CA ALA A 237 -9.86 -13.43 -5.49
C ALA A 237 -8.74 -12.45 -5.11
N TYR A 238 -7.53 -12.66 -5.63
CA TYR A 238 -6.37 -11.81 -5.47
C TYR A 238 -6.15 -10.99 -6.73
N LEU A 239 -6.29 -9.67 -6.64
CA LEU A 239 -6.15 -8.72 -7.75
C LEU A 239 -5.00 -7.75 -7.49
N PRO A 240 -3.74 -8.22 -7.61
CA PRO A 240 -2.57 -7.38 -7.47
C PRO A 240 -2.29 -6.65 -8.78
N TYR A 241 -2.77 -5.43 -8.89
CA TYR A 241 -2.45 -4.57 -10.02
C TYR A 241 -0.94 -4.31 -10.11
N SER A 242 -0.44 -4.01 -11.31
CA SER A 242 0.87 -3.41 -11.53
C SER A 242 0.81 -1.89 -11.66
N THR A 243 -0.36 -1.29 -11.50
CA THR A 243 -0.59 0.15 -11.48
C THR A 243 -0.61 0.67 -10.04
N PRO A 244 -0.10 1.87 -9.79
CA PRO A 244 0.51 2.86 -10.70
C PRO A 244 2.05 2.77 -10.82
N HIS A 245 2.66 1.57 -10.67
CA HIS A 245 4.11 1.37 -10.80
C HIS A 245 4.65 1.87 -12.17
N TRP A 246 5.89 2.40 -12.18
CA TRP A 246 6.53 2.78 -13.44
C TRP A 246 6.81 1.57 -14.37
N PRO A 247 6.94 1.78 -15.71
CA PRO A 247 6.87 3.04 -16.43
C PRO A 247 5.47 3.64 -16.35
N ILE A 248 5.39 4.96 -16.05
CA ILE A 248 4.08 5.60 -15.98
C ILE A 248 3.46 5.70 -17.39
N GLN A 249 2.36 5.01 -17.57
CA GLN A 249 1.66 4.87 -18.84
C GLN A 249 0.15 4.74 -18.56
N ALA A 250 -0.69 5.39 -19.35
CA ALA A 250 -2.14 5.30 -19.20
C ALA A 250 -2.87 5.54 -20.52
N PRO A 251 -4.14 5.15 -20.64
CA PRO A 251 -4.96 5.46 -21.81
C PRO A 251 -5.06 6.98 -22.03
N PRO A 252 -4.88 7.46 -23.29
CA PRO A 252 -4.80 8.89 -23.57
C PRO A 252 -6.02 9.70 -23.12
N GLU A 253 -7.20 9.11 -23.22
CA GLU A 253 -8.46 9.74 -22.81
C GLU A 253 -8.54 9.98 -21.29
N VAL A 254 -7.91 9.11 -20.49
CA VAL A 254 -7.84 9.30 -19.04
C VAL A 254 -6.79 10.35 -18.69
N ILE A 255 -5.64 10.34 -19.36
CA ILE A 255 -4.61 11.37 -19.16
C ILE A 255 -5.17 12.77 -19.46
N ALA A 256 -6.01 12.90 -20.50
CA ALA A 256 -6.59 14.18 -20.90
C ALA A 256 -7.45 14.83 -19.79
N LYS A 257 -8.04 14.04 -18.88
CA LYS A 257 -8.80 14.55 -17.72
C LYS A 257 -7.95 15.35 -16.74
N TYR A 258 -6.65 15.06 -16.67
CA TYR A 258 -5.73 15.67 -15.70
C TYR A 258 -4.86 16.77 -16.30
N LYS A 259 -5.04 17.12 -17.58
CA LYS A 259 -4.25 18.13 -18.27
C LYS A 259 -4.28 19.48 -17.53
N GLY A 260 -3.08 19.97 -17.16
CA GLY A 260 -2.89 21.27 -16.48
C GLY A 260 -3.18 21.24 -14.97
N ARG A 261 -3.60 20.11 -14.41
CA ARG A 261 -3.97 20.01 -12.98
C ARG A 261 -2.77 20.14 -12.04
N TYR A 262 -1.58 19.85 -12.52
CA TYR A 262 -0.35 19.79 -11.73
C TYR A 262 0.67 20.90 -12.07
N ASP A 263 0.25 21.92 -12.83
CA ASP A 263 1.12 23.05 -13.23
C ASP A 263 1.61 23.90 -12.06
N ALA A 264 0.91 23.85 -10.91
CA ALA A 264 1.30 24.55 -9.68
C ALA A 264 2.44 23.87 -8.90
N GLY A 265 2.76 22.60 -9.21
CA GLY A 265 3.86 21.86 -8.65
C GLY A 265 3.53 21.04 -7.38
N TYR A 266 4.53 20.25 -6.97
CA TYR A 266 4.38 19.25 -5.92
C TYR A 266 4.28 19.84 -4.51
N GLU A 267 4.84 21.05 -4.25
CA GLU A 267 4.68 21.71 -2.96
C GLU A 267 3.21 22.11 -2.72
N VAL A 268 2.59 22.72 -3.74
CA VAL A 268 1.17 23.12 -3.67
C VAL A 268 0.27 21.90 -3.54
N LEU A 269 0.56 20.83 -4.27
CA LEU A 269 -0.17 19.57 -4.17
C LEU A 269 -0.09 19.01 -2.74
N ARG A 270 1.12 18.93 -2.16
CA ARG A 270 1.32 18.39 -0.81
C ARG A 270 0.55 19.18 0.25
N GLU A 271 0.56 20.51 0.16
CA GLU A 271 -0.17 21.36 1.08
C GLU A 271 -1.69 21.15 0.98
N ALA A 272 -2.22 21.07 -0.25
CA ALA A 272 -3.64 20.83 -0.48
C ALA A 272 -4.08 19.47 0.07
N ARG A 273 -3.30 18.41 -0.16
CA ARG A 273 -3.56 17.06 0.35
C ARG A 273 -3.49 17.00 1.88
N LEU A 274 -2.47 17.61 2.48
CA LEU A 274 -2.34 17.67 3.94
C LEU A 274 -3.52 18.40 4.59
N LYS A 275 -3.95 19.52 4.00
CA LYS A 275 -5.15 20.24 4.46
C LYS A 275 -6.37 19.31 4.42
N ARG A 276 -6.56 18.59 3.33
CA ARG A 276 -7.69 17.67 3.18
C ARG A 276 -7.61 16.48 4.16
N GLN A 277 -6.43 15.94 4.41
CA GLN A 277 -6.21 14.89 5.41
C GLN A 277 -6.61 15.32 6.82
N LYS A 278 -6.29 16.57 7.20
CA LYS A 278 -6.72 17.18 8.48
C LYS A 278 -8.24 17.32 8.56
N GLU A 279 -8.87 17.78 7.49
CA GLU A 279 -10.34 17.90 7.41
C GLU A 279 -11.04 16.54 7.51
N LEU A 280 -10.44 15.48 6.97
CA LEU A 280 -10.94 14.11 7.04
C LEU A 280 -10.65 13.42 8.38
N GLY A 281 -9.89 14.03 9.28
CA GLY A 281 -9.49 13.44 10.56
C GLY A 281 -8.49 12.28 10.44
N LEU A 282 -7.76 12.19 9.33
CA LEU A 282 -6.76 11.15 9.08
C LEU A 282 -5.44 11.42 9.77
N VAL A 283 -5.17 12.69 10.07
CA VAL A 283 -3.97 13.16 10.77
C VAL A 283 -4.33 14.28 11.74
N PRO A 284 -3.54 14.50 12.81
CA PRO A 284 -3.76 15.62 13.75
C PRO A 284 -3.78 16.98 13.05
N ALA A 285 -4.62 17.89 13.53
CA ALA A 285 -4.77 19.24 12.95
C ALA A 285 -3.46 20.04 12.93
N GLU A 286 -2.64 19.87 13.97
CA GLU A 286 -1.36 20.59 14.14
C GLU A 286 -0.19 19.93 13.40
N LEU A 287 -0.41 18.77 12.76
CA LEU A 287 0.65 18.03 12.10
C LEU A 287 1.33 18.87 11.03
N ARG A 288 2.67 18.85 11.04
CA ARG A 288 3.52 19.36 9.96
C ARG A 288 4.10 18.19 9.18
N PRO A 289 4.19 18.29 7.84
CA PRO A 289 4.80 17.24 7.06
C PRO A 289 6.32 17.24 7.28
N HIS A 290 6.96 16.10 7.05
CA HIS A 290 8.42 16.03 7.02
C HIS A 290 9.01 17.00 5.99
N GLY A 291 10.25 17.44 6.15
CA GLY A 291 10.98 18.25 5.17
C GLY A 291 11.14 17.52 3.82
N TRP A 292 11.47 18.27 2.77
CA TRP A 292 11.78 17.68 1.46
C TRP A 292 13.19 17.11 1.46
N GLU A 293 13.35 15.89 0.95
CA GLU A 293 14.63 15.18 0.85
C GLU A 293 15.07 14.98 -0.60
N GLY A 294 16.14 15.69 -0.99
CA GLY A 294 16.73 15.53 -2.32
C GLY A 294 15.82 15.95 -3.49
N VAL A 295 14.82 16.80 -3.22
CA VAL A 295 13.87 17.34 -4.20
C VAL A 295 14.36 18.72 -4.66
N THR A 296 14.39 18.94 -5.97
CA THR A 296 14.60 20.26 -6.57
C THR A 296 13.35 21.11 -6.35
N PRO A 297 13.43 22.31 -5.76
CA PRO A 297 12.25 23.15 -5.57
C PRO A 297 11.57 23.48 -6.91
N TRP A 298 10.22 23.36 -6.95
CA TRP A 298 9.46 23.65 -8.19
C TRP A 298 9.75 25.02 -8.79
N ALA A 299 9.91 26.04 -7.93
CA ALA A 299 10.20 27.39 -8.36
C ALA A 299 11.51 27.52 -9.14
N SER A 300 12.49 26.61 -8.89
CA SER A 300 13.81 26.64 -9.55
C SER A 300 13.85 25.88 -10.88
N LEU A 301 12.80 25.14 -11.22
CA LEU A 301 12.69 24.43 -12.49
C LEU A 301 12.43 25.41 -13.64
N THR A 302 13.00 25.13 -14.81
CA THR A 302 12.70 25.83 -16.05
C THR A 302 11.25 25.54 -16.50
N PRO A 303 10.68 26.37 -17.39
CA PRO A 303 9.33 26.12 -17.92
C PRO A 303 9.20 24.74 -18.59
N GLU A 304 10.25 24.27 -19.27
CA GLU A 304 10.26 22.96 -19.94
C GLU A 304 10.29 21.81 -18.90
N GLU A 305 11.13 21.91 -17.88
CA GLU A 305 11.18 20.93 -16.78
C GLU A 305 9.83 20.86 -16.03
N LYS A 306 9.22 22.03 -15.75
CA LYS A 306 7.87 22.08 -15.14
C LYS A 306 6.83 21.37 -15.99
N ALA A 307 6.85 21.59 -17.30
CA ALA A 307 5.92 20.93 -18.22
C ALA A 307 6.12 19.39 -18.23
N ILE A 308 7.37 18.93 -18.20
CA ILE A 308 7.70 17.49 -18.11
C ILE A 308 7.22 16.91 -16.79
N GLU A 309 7.53 17.56 -15.67
CA GLU A 309 7.15 17.08 -14.34
C GLU A 309 5.62 17.09 -14.17
N ALA A 310 4.92 18.15 -14.56
CA ALA A 310 3.45 18.20 -14.55
C ALA A 310 2.86 17.05 -15.38
N ARG A 311 3.40 16.83 -16.60
CA ARG A 311 2.96 15.74 -17.47
C ARG A 311 3.13 14.35 -16.82
N LYS A 312 4.22 14.11 -16.11
CA LYS A 312 4.45 12.85 -15.37
C LYS A 312 3.35 12.63 -14.34
N MET A 313 2.99 13.65 -13.56
CA MET A 313 1.95 13.51 -12.55
C MET A 313 0.55 13.35 -13.15
N GLU A 314 0.26 14.01 -14.29
CA GLU A 314 -0.98 13.79 -15.06
C GLU A 314 -1.15 12.32 -15.45
N VAL A 315 -0.06 11.68 -15.91
CA VAL A 315 -0.06 10.26 -16.30
C VAL A 315 -0.23 9.35 -15.08
N TYR A 316 0.48 9.64 -14.00
CA TYR A 316 0.34 8.87 -12.76
C TYR A 316 -1.10 8.92 -12.23
N ALA A 317 -1.70 10.11 -12.17
CA ALA A 317 -3.08 10.28 -11.74
C ALA A 317 -4.06 9.51 -12.65
N ALA A 318 -3.81 9.51 -13.96
CA ALA A 318 -4.60 8.74 -14.91
C ALA A 318 -4.47 7.22 -14.70
N MET A 319 -3.30 6.71 -14.26
CA MET A 319 -3.14 5.30 -13.91
C MET A 319 -3.98 4.93 -12.69
N VAL A 320 -3.99 5.78 -11.66
CA VAL A 320 -4.79 5.56 -10.44
C VAL A 320 -6.29 5.62 -10.74
N ASP A 321 -6.74 6.63 -11.49
CA ASP A 321 -8.13 6.76 -11.96
C ASP A 321 -8.57 5.53 -12.78
N ARG A 322 -7.72 5.06 -13.72
CA ARG A 322 -8.07 3.87 -14.51
C ARG A 322 -8.13 2.60 -13.67
N MET A 323 -7.27 2.47 -12.66
CA MET A 323 -7.35 1.39 -11.68
C MET A 323 -8.67 1.45 -10.91
N ASP A 324 -9.09 2.62 -10.44
CA ASP A 324 -10.38 2.82 -9.77
C ASP A 324 -11.57 2.41 -10.64
N GLN A 325 -11.60 2.84 -11.92
CA GLN A 325 -12.63 2.44 -12.88
C GLN A 325 -12.70 0.90 -12.99
N ASN A 326 -11.56 0.23 -13.01
CA ASN A 326 -11.47 -1.23 -13.07
C ASN A 326 -11.96 -1.91 -11.79
N VAL A 327 -11.67 -1.36 -10.62
CA VAL A 327 -12.28 -1.82 -9.36
C VAL A 327 -13.81 -1.69 -9.42
N GLY A 328 -14.33 -0.59 -9.96
CA GLY A 328 -15.76 -0.40 -10.20
C GLY A 328 -16.37 -1.50 -11.10
N ARG A 329 -15.64 -1.95 -12.13
CA ARG A 329 -16.06 -3.07 -13.00
C ARG A 329 -16.14 -4.39 -12.24
N VAL A 330 -15.16 -4.70 -11.39
CA VAL A 330 -15.18 -5.90 -10.52
C VAL A 330 -16.37 -5.85 -9.57
N VAL A 331 -16.55 -4.73 -8.86
CA VAL A 331 -17.69 -4.53 -7.94
C VAL A 331 -19.03 -4.69 -8.67
N SER A 332 -19.18 -4.11 -9.85
CA SER A 332 -20.39 -4.24 -10.67
C SER A 332 -20.65 -5.70 -11.09
N THR A 333 -19.57 -6.44 -11.39
CA THR A 333 -19.66 -7.87 -11.69
C THR A 333 -20.10 -8.67 -10.47
N LEU A 334 -19.53 -8.43 -9.29
CA LEU A 334 -19.95 -9.09 -8.05
C LEU A 334 -21.42 -8.82 -7.72
N LYS A 335 -21.89 -7.58 -7.92
CA LYS A 335 -23.33 -7.23 -7.76
C LYS A 335 -24.21 -8.00 -8.75
N ARG A 336 -23.83 -8.04 -10.02
CA ARG A 336 -24.55 -8.78 -11.06
C ARG A 336 -24.60 -10.29 -10.79
N LEU A 337 -23.55 -10.86 -10.21
CA LEU A 337 -23.48 -12.27 -9.82
C LEU A 337 -24.16 -12.56 -8.46
N GLY A 338 -24.70 -11.55 -7.75
CA GLY A 338 -25.31 -11.69 -6.43
C GLY A 338 -24.30 -12.10 -5.35
N ARG A 339 -23.01 -11.74 -5.50
CA ARG A 339 -21.92 -12.11 -4.58
C ARG A 339 -21.39 -10.94 -3.77
N TYR A 340 -21.76 -9.69 -4.10
CA TYR A 340 -21.18 -8.48 -3.50
C TYR A 340 -21.43 -8.40 -1.99
N GLU A 341 -22.67 -8.64 -1.55
CA GLU A 341 -23.07 -8.54 -0.13
C GLU A 341 -22.38 -9.60 0.76
N ASP A 342 -21.91 -10.69 0.15
CA ASP A 342 -21.21 -11.77 0.82
C ASP A 342 -19.67 -11.67 0.64
N THR A 343 -19.15 -10.55 0.13
CA THR A 343 -17.73 -10.38 -0.16
C THR A 343 -17.09 -9.39 0.80
N VAL A 344 -16.07 -9.85 1.53
CA VAL A 344 -15.12 -8.98 2.23
C VAL A 344 -14.10 -8.47 1.22
N ILE A 345 -13.99 -7.15 1.11
CA ILE A 345 -13.04 -6.46 0.25
C ILE A 345 -11.95 -5.85 1.12
N ILE A 346 -10.69 -6.19 0.85
CA ILE A 346 -9.51 -5.55 1.44
C ILE A 346 -8.71 -4.90 0.31
N PHE A 347 -8.42 -3.62 0.45
CA PHE A 347 -7.54 -2.87 -0.43
C PHE A 347 -6.31 -2.41 0.33
N LEU A 348 -5.13 -2.51 -0.28
CA LEU A 348 -3.89 -1.91 0.22
C LEU A 348 -2.93 -1.57 -0.92
N ALA A 349 -1.98 -0.65 -0.66
CA ALA A 349 -0.78 -0.54 -1.48
C ALA A 349 0.31 -1.48 -0.93
N ASP A 350 1.21 -1.97 -1.80
CA ASP A 350 2.27 -2.89 -1.35
C ASP A 350 3.48 -2.18 -0.73
N ASN A 351 3.69 -0.92 -1.00
CA ASN A 351 4.68 -0.03 -0.38
C ASN A 351 4.33 1.43 -0.68
N GLY A 352 5.11 2.35 -0.10
CA GLY A 352 5.00 3.76 -0.45
C GLY A 352 5.36 4.06 -1.90
N PRO A 353 5.14 5.30 -2.37
CA PRO A 353 5.30 5.70 -3.78
C PRO A 353 6.78 5.69 -4.21
N GLU A 354 7.03 5.40 -5.51
CA GLU A 354 8.37 5.32 -6.08
C GLU A 354 8.96 6.70 -6.37
N GLY A 355 10.04 7.05 -5.68
CA GLY A 355 10.68 8.36 -5.80
C GLY A 355 11.96 8.39 -6.61
N THR A 356 12.42 7.26 -7.16
CA THR A 356 13.65 7.23 -7.97
C THR A 356 13.44 7.92 -9.31
N PRO A 357 14.36 8.80 -9.73
CA PRO A 357 14.35 9.32 -11.10
C PRO A 357 14.61 8.19 -12.10
N ILE A 358 13.63 7.87 -12.92
CA ILE A 358 13.68 6.77 -13.90
C ILE A 358 13.48 7.34 -15.29
N ASP A 359 14.38 7.01 -16.22
CA ASP A 359 14.32 7.39 -17.64
C ASP A 359 14.65 6.21 -18.58
N ALA A 360 14.81 5.01 -18.03
CA ALA A 360 15.16 3.77 -18.73
C ALA A 360 14.76 2.54 -17.88
N PRO A 361 14.71 1.33 -18.45
CA PRO A 361 14.53 0.09 -17.70
C PRO A 361 15.53 -0.03 -16.55
N LEU A 362 15.09 -0.57 -15.41
CA LEU A 362 15.91 -0.74 -14.21
C LEU A 362 17.25 -1.41 -14.49
N GLN A 363 18.29 -0.89 -13.81
CA GLN A 363 19.64 -1.44 -13.74
C GLN A 363 20.42 -1.47 -15.07
N VAL A 364 19.86 -0.91 -16.15
CA VAL A 364 20.54 -0.84 -17.44
C VAL A 364 20.72 0.61 -17.84
N THR A 365 21.97 1.08 -17.85
CA THR A 365 22.31 2.33 -18.52
C THR A 365 22.29 2.07 -20.02
N LEU A 366 21.24 2.56 -20.69
CA LEU A 366 21.10 2.38 -22.14
C LEU A 366 21.80 3.49 -22.90
N THR A 367 22.57 3.09 -23.90
CA THR A 367 23.11 4.01 -24.91
C THR A 367 21.99 4.57 -25.81
N PRO A 368 22.17 5.70 -26.49
CA PRO A 368 21.18 6.20 -27.45
C PRO A 368 20.79 5.19 -28.52
N LYS A 369 21.76 4.37 -28.99
CA LYS A 369 21.52 3.28 -29.96
C LYS A 369 20.62 2.19 -29.40
N GLU A 370 20.79 1.83 -28.13
CA GLU A 370 19.93 0.85 -27.46
C GLU A 370 18.54 1.41 -27.20
N LYS A 371 18.41 2.66 -26.74
CA LYS A 371 17.10 3.33 -26.61
C LYS A 371 16.35 3.34 -27.95
N ALA A 372 17.05 3.67 -29.04
CA ALA A 372 16.45 3.65 -30.38
C ALA A 372 16.02 2.25 -30.81
N ARG A 373 16.85 1.20 -30.56
CA ARG A 373 16.49 -0.19 -30.84
C ARG A 373 15.28 -0.67 -30.04
N LEU A 374 15.16 -0.27 -28.79
CA LEU A 374 14.04 -0.58 -27.90
C LEU A 374 12.82 0.34 -28.16
N ARG A 375 12.96 1.34 -29.02
CA ARG A 375 11.96 2.36 -29.34
C ARG A 375 11.51 3.18 -28.11
N ILE A 376 12.45 3.46 -27.19
CA ILE A 376 12.17 4.30 -26.03
C ILE A 376 12.18 5.76 -26.46
N ASP A 377 11.07 6.44 -26.21
CA ASP A 377 10.87 7.87 -26.46
C ASP A 377 10.24 8.53 -25.20
N ASN A 378 11.06 9.30 -24.49
CA ASN A 378 10.67 10.01 -23.26
C ASN A 378 10.40 11.51 -23.53
N SER A 379 10.17 11.92 -24.78
CA SER A 379 9.80 13.29 -25.11
C SER A 379 8.45 13.67 -24.47
N LEU A 380 8.27 14.95 -24.15
CA LEU A 380 7.05 15.48 -23.49
C LEU A 380 5.76 15.01 -24.17
N GLY A 381 5.70 15.03 -25.49
CA GLY A 381 4.54 14.60 -26.28
C GLY A 381 4.31 13.09 -26.29
N ASN A 382 5.29 12.29 -25.80
CA ASN A 382 5.21 10.83 -25.75
C ASN A 382 5.08 10.26 -24.33
N ILE A 383 5.37 11.03 -23.27
CA ILE A 383 5.19 10.62 -21.87
C ILE A 383 3.76 10.15 -21.66
N GLY A 384 3.63 8.92 -21.13
CA GLY A 384 2.37 8.23 -20.88
C GLY A 384 1.96 7.21 -21.95
N LYS A 385 2.65 7.16 -23.10
CA LYS A 385 2.40 6.17 -24.16
C LYS A 385 3.24 4.92 -23.98
N ALA A 386 2.91 3.86 -24.71
CA ALA A 386 3.54 2.53 -24.65
C ALA A 386 5.08 2.53 -24.84
N THR A 387 5.65 3.52 -25.49
CA THR A 387 7.09 3.66 -25.72
C THR A 387 7.79 4.59 -24.75
N SER A 388 7.07 5.21 -23.82
CA SER A 388 7.64 6.02 -22.75
C SER A 388 8.10 5.13 -21.58
N TYR A 389 9.30 5.41 -21.06
CA TYR A 389 9.89 4.69 -19.92
C TYR A 389 10.39 5.71 -18.90
N VAL A 390 9.47 6.30 -18.18
CA VAL A 390 9.76 7.28 -17.12
C VAL A 390 9.06 6.93 -15.81
N GLY A 391 9.67 7.33 -14.70
CA GLY A 391 9.02 7.47 -13.40
C GLY A 391 8.62 8.93 -13.16
N TYR A 392 7.80 9.19 -12.15
CA TYR A 392 7.36 10.56 -11.87
C TYR A 392 8.26 11.33 -10.89
N GLY A 393 9.23 10.65 -10.29
CA GLY A 393 10.33 11.29 -9.57
C GLY A 393 10.04 11.69 -8.12
N PRO A 394 11.08 12.19 -7.40
CA PRO A 394 11.05 12.34 -5.95
C PRO A 394 10.13 13.45 -5.45
N GLY A 395 9.89 14.50 -6.23
CA GLY A 395 9.02 15.60 -5.84
C GLY A 395 7.57 15.13 -5.69
N TRP A 396 7.04 14.49 -6.71
CA TRP A 396 5.69 13.94 -6.68
C TRP A 396 5.54 12.79 -5.70
N ALA A 397 6.53 11.89 -5.61
CA ALA A 397 6.49 10.78 -4.67
C ALA A 397 6.40 11.26 -3.22
N GLN A 398 7.19 12.28 -2.82
CA GLN A 398 7.10 12.85 -1.47
C GLN A 398 5.82 13.69 -1.25
N ALA A 399 5.24 14.26 -2.29
CA ALA A 399 3.90 14.84 -2.19
C ALA A 399 2.84 13.76 -1.95
N ASN A 400 2.98 12.61 -2.63
CA ASN A 400 2.04 11.49 -2.58
C ASN A 400 2.16 10.67 -1.27
N SER A 401 3.34 10.65 -0.61
CA SER A 401 3.52 10.06 0.73
C SER A 401 3.13 10.98 1.88
N SER A 402 2.69 12.23 1.57
CA SER A 402 2.33 13.23 2.60
C SER A 402 1.44 12.65 3.71
N PRO A 403 1.76 12.93 4.99
CA PRO A 403 2.79 13.87 5.51
C PRO A 403 4.13 13.22 5.83
N SER A 404 4.32 11.95 5.47
CA SER A 404 5.36 11.05 5.95
C SER A 404 6.74 11.32 5.36
N TRP A 405 7.79 10.85 6.05
CA TRP A 405 9.18 10.96 5.62
C TRP A 405 9.55 9.94 4.55
N LEU A 406 10.18 10.38 3.47
CA LEU A 406 10.67 9.57 2.35
C LEU A 406 9.57 8.76 1.62
N VAL A 407 9.98 7.67 0.97
CA VAL A 407 9.22 6.95 -0.05
C VAL A 407 9.63 5.47 -0.10
N LYS A 408 9.17 4.69 -1.06
CA LYS A 408 9.57 3.30 -1.36
C LYS A 408 11.07 3.05 -1.16
N GLY A 409 11.41 1.90 -0.61
CA GLY A 409 12.78 1.48 -0.33
C GLY A 409 13.33 1.98 1.01
N TYR A 410 12.57 2.79 1.76
CA TYR A 410 12.94 3.27 3.09
C TYR A 410 11.99 2.72 4.15
N PRO A 411 12.51 2.31 5.34
CA PRO A 411 11.67 1.81 6.44
C PRO A 411 11.02 2.94 7.25
N THR A 412 11.06 4.16 6.74
CA THR A 412 10.35 5.33 7.26
C THR A 412 8.85 5.23 6.96
N GLU A 413 8.04 6.08 7.59
CA GLU A 413 6.58 6.08 7.37
C GLU A 413 6.22 6.25 5.89
N GLY A 414 6.96 7.07 5.12
CA GLY A 414 6.66 7.27 3.70
C GLY A 414 6.93 6.07 2.80
N GLY A 415 7.77 5.13 3.25
CA GLY A 415 8.02 3.89 2.50
C GLY A 415 7.18 2.70 2.95
N THR A 416 6.69 2.72 4.20
CA THR A 416 6.03 1.56 4.82
C THR A 416 4.57 1.79 5.22
N ARG A 417 4.17 3.02 5.55
CA ARG A 417 2.78 3.36 5.85
C ARG A 417 2.01 3.56 4.56
N VAL A 418 1.00 2.73 4.34
CA VAL A 418 0.29 2.67 3.07
C VAL A 418 -1.20 2.93 3.21
N THR A 419 -1.83 3.33 2.10
CA THR A 419 -3.28 3.37 1.97
C THR A 419 -3.84 1.95 2.12
N ALA A 420 -4.73 1.76 3.09
CA ALA A 420 -5.42 0.49 3.28
C ALA A 420 -6.80 0.68 3.91
N PHE A 421 -7.75 -0.17 3.52
CA PHE A 421 -9.10 -0.22 4.08
C PHE A 421 -9.74 -1.59 3.89
N ALA A 422 -10.76 -1.87 4.68
CA ALA A 422 -11.56 -3.10 4.57
C ALA A 422 -13.05 -2.80 4.67
N ALA A 423 -13.87 -3.48 3.87
CA ALA A 423 -15.32 -3.38 3.87
C ALA A 423 -15.95 -4.74 3.57
N GLY A 424 -17.18 -4.97 4.02
CA GLY A 424 -17.93 -6.19 3.70
C GLY A 424 -18.80 -6.68 4.84
N PRO A 425 -19.37 -7.88 4.71
CA PRO A 425 -20.28 -8.45 5.69
C PRO A 425 -19.61 -8.59 7.07
N GLY A 426 -20.32 -8.16 8.10
CA GLY A 426 -19.88 -8.24 9.48
C GLY A 426 -18.87 -7.16 9.91
N ILE A 427 -18.33 -6.35 8.98
CA ILE A 427 -17.38 -5.28 9.31
C ILE A 427 -18.16 -4.04 9.81
N VAL A 428 -17.77 -3.51 10.98
CA VAL A 428 -18.29 -2.26 11.52
C VAL A 428 -17.70 -1.10 10.73
N GLY A 429 -18.46 -0.58 9.78
CA GLY A 429 -18.00 0.40 8.80
C GLY A 429 -18.05 1.86 9.23
N GLN A 430 -17.75 2.77 8.30
CA GLN A 430 -17.81 4.24 8.42
C GLN A 430 -16.89 4.82 9.49
N ARG A 431 -15.70 4.22 9.69
CA ARG A 431 -14.76 4.66 10.73
C ARG A 431 -13.30 4.67 10.27
N ILE A 432 -12.48 5.27 11.11
CA ILE A 432 -11.02 5.30 10.97
C ILE A 432 -10.43 4.51 12.15
N ALA A 433 -9.53 3.58 11.86
CA ALA A 433 -8.77 2.83 12.86
C ALA A 433 -7.30 3.27 12.83
N ASN A 434 -6.80 3.69 14.00
CA ASN A 434 -5.44 4.24 14.14
C ASN A 434 -4.44 3.22 14.70
N SER A 435 -4.86 1.97 14.93
CA SER A 435 -3.98 0.90 15.42
C SER A 435 -2.84 0.65 14.45
N TYR A 436 -1.65 0.31 15.00
CA TYR A 436 -0.58 -0.23 14.18
C TYR A 436 -0.99 -1.61 13.64
N ILE A 437 -0.97 -1.75 12.33
CA ILE A 437 -1.27 -2.97 11.58
C ILE A 437 -0.07 -3.30 10.70
N SER A 438 0.34 -4.56 10.69
CA SER A 438 1.32 -5.09 9.75
C SER A 438 0.62 -5.82 8.61
N VAL A 439 1.19 -5.80 7.43
CA VAL A 439 0.68 -6.58 6.29
C VAL A 439 0.61 -8.09 6.56
N THR A 440 1.40 -8.59 7.51
CA THR A 440 1.31 -9.99 8.01
C THR A 440 -0.04 -10.32 8.65
N ASP A 441 -0.80 -9.31 9.07
CA ASP A 441 -2.09 -9.49 9.77
C ASP A 441 -3.24 -9.85 8.81
N VAL A 442 -3.04 -9.62 7.50
CA VAL A 442 -4.06 -9.94 6.50
C VAL A 442 -4.30 -11.45 6.40
N ALA A 443 -3.23 -12.25 6.34
CA ALA A 443 -3.36 -13.69 6.20
C ALA A 443 -4.16 -14.34 7.35
N PRO A 444 -3.83 -14.13 8.65
CA PRO A 444 -4.62 -14.70 9.74
C PRO A 444 -6.05 -14.15 9.78
N THR A 445 -6.28 -12.91 9.34
CA THR A 445 -7.63 -12.33 9.24
C THR A 445 -8.53 -13.09 8.27
N LEU A 446 -8.02 -13.35 7.06
CA LEU A 446 -8.79 -14.08 6.06
C LEU A 446 -9.03 -15.53 6.47
N LEU A 447 -8.06 -16.19 7.11
CA LEU A 447 -8.22 -17.54 7.65
C LEU A 447 -9.24 -17.59 8.79
N ASP A 448 -9.19 -16.63 9.69
CA ASP A 448 -10.14 -16.50 10.81
C ASP A 448 -11.58 -16.32 10.30
N LEU A 449 -11.78 -15.36 9.38
CA LEU A 449 -13.08 -15.14 8.74
C LEU A 449 -13.57 -16.34 7.91
N ALA A 450 -12.64 -17.13 7.37
CA ALA A 450 -12.94 -18.36 6.61
C ALA A 450 -13.21 -19.57 7.50
N GLY A 451 -12.87 -19.52 8.79
CA GLY A 451 -12.88 -20.68 9.67
C GLY A 451 -11.85 -21.74 9.27
N VAL A 452 -10.70 -21.32 8.72
CA VAL A 452 -9.61 -22.21 8.27
C VAL A 452 -8.42 -22.08 9.22
N THR A 453 -7.90 -23.21 9.68
CA THR A 453 -6.74 -23.26 10.58
C THR A 453 -5.48 -23.62 9.81
N GLN A 454 -4.38 -22.90 10.08
CA GLN A 454 -3.08 -23.25 9.51
C GLN A 454 -2.58 -24.57 10.13
N PRO A 455 -2.18 -25.57 9.31
CA PRO A 455 -1.55 -26.81 9.82
C PRO A 455 -0.09 -26.57 10.19
N GLY A 456 0.51 -27.49 10.96
CA GLY A 456 1.95 -27.46 11.29
C GLY A 456 2.86 -27.88 10.12
N SER A 457 2.30 -28.51 9.09
CA SER A 457 3.02 -28.91 7.87
C SER A 457 2.11 -28.78 6.65
N PHE A 458 2.70 -28.47 5.50
CA PHE A 458 1.98 -28.34 4.23
C PHE A 458 2.84 -28.94 3.09
N ALA A 459 2.21 -29.68 2.17
CA ALA A 459 2.88 -30.33 1.02
C ALA A 459 4.15 -31.14 1.41
N GLY A 460 4.16 -31.78 2.58
CA GLY A 460 5.29 -32.56 3.09
C GLY A 460 6.39 -31.75 3.80
N HIS A 461 6.26 -30.46 3.91
CA HIS A 461 7.20 -29.56 4.60
C HIS A 461 6.63 -29.08 5.93
N ALA A 462 7.46 -29.03 6.99
CA ALA A 462 7.13 -28.27 8.19
C ALA A 462 7.10 -26.78 7.85
N ILE A 463 6.03 -26.09 8.22
CA ILE A 463 5.87 -24.67 7.92
C ILE A 463 5.92 -23.81 9.18
N LEU A 464 6.42 -22.60 9.04
CA LEU A 464 6.44 -21.61 10.11
C LEU A 464 5.01 -21.18 10.46
N PRO A 465 4.72 -20.99 11.76
CA PRO A 465 3.43 -20.45 12.16
C PRO A 465 3.28 -19.00 11.63
N ILE A 466 2.05 -18.63 11.32
CA ILE A 466 1.68 -17.24 11.01
C ILE A 466 2.07 -16.36 12.20
N GLN A 467 2.67 -15.20 11.92
CA GLN A 467 3.21 -14.26 12.90
C GLN A 467 2.34 -13.01 13.07
N GLY A 468 1.44 -12.78 12.11
CA GLY A 468 0.47 -11.70 12.17
C GLY A 468 -0.66 -11.97 13.16
N HIS A 469 -1.41 -10.94 13.50
CA HIS A 469 -2.62 -10.99 14.32
C HIS A 469 -3.86 -10.84 13.43
N SER A 470 -4.93 -11.60 13.72
CA SER A 470 -6.20 -11.37 13.02
C SER A 470 -6.73 -9.96 13.29
N LEU A 471 -7.18 -9.27 12.24
CA LEU A 471 -7.84 -7.97 12.33
C LEU A 471 -9.30 -8.08 12.79
N THR A 472 -9.84 -9.28 12.97
CA THR A 472 -11.23 -9.51 13.40
C THR A 472 -11.63 -8.67 14.62
N PRO A 473 -10.78 -8.52 15.67
CA PRO A 473 -11.12 -7.65 16.79
C PRO A 473 -11.28 -6.17 16.42
N LEU A 474 -10.52 -5.67 15.45
CA LEU A 474 -10.67 -4.31 14.93
C LEU A 474 -11.88 -4.19 13.99
N LEU A 475 -12.13 -5.20 13.17
CA LEU A 475 -13.14 -5.15 12.12
C LEU A 475 -14.55 -5.40 12.62
N ILE A 476 -14.73 -6.32 13.57
CA ILE A 476 -16.02 -6.82 14.03
C ILE A 476 -16.34 -6.35 15.46
N ASP A 477 -15.36 -6.45 16.37
CA ASP A 477 -15.58 -6.15 17.81
C ASP A 477 -15.32 -4.68 18.14
N ASP A 478 -14.96 -3.86 17.16
CA ASP A 478 -14.67 -2.43 17.29
C ASP A 478 -13.60 -2.10 18.36
N LYS A 479 -12.61 -2.98 18.53
CA LYS A 479 -11.48 -2.72 19.41
C LYS A 479 -10.57 -1.64 18.79
N GLU A 480 -9.98 -0.81 19.65
CA GLU A 480 -9.10 0.28 19.20
C GLU A 480 -7.67 -0.18 18.94
N GLN A 481 -7.22 -1.24 19.61
CA GLN A 481 -5.82 -1.68 19.61
C GLN A 481 -5.71 -3.16 19.22
N LEU A 482 -4.82 -3.47 18.27
CA LEU A 482 -4.53 -4.84 17.85
C LEU A 482 -3.36 -5.44 18.63
N ARG A 483 -2.33 -4.66 18.87
CA ARG A 483 -1.07 -5.09 19.49
C ARG A 483 -0.87 -4.51 20.87
N GLN A 484 -0.15 -5.28 21.71
CA GLN A 484 0.30 -4.75 23.00
C GLN A 484 1.40 -3.69 22.78
N PRO A 485 1.46 -2.63 23.59
CA PRO A 485 2.50 -1.59 23.47
C PRO A 485 3.94 -2.11 23.63
N THR A 486 4.11 -3.30 24.19
CA THR A 486 5.41 -3.96 24.39
C THR A 486 5.85 -4.80 23.19
N GLU A 487 4.97 -5.05 22.23
CA GLU A 487 5.29 -5.84 21.04
C GLU A 487 6.16 -5.04 20.09
N ALA A 488 7.32 -5.62 19.74
CA ALA A 488 8.28 -5.02 18.84
C ALA A 488 8.14 -5.59 17.43
N VAL A 489 8.07 -4.72 16.42
CA VAL A 489 8.01 -5.10 15.01
C VAL A 489 9.19 -4.49 14.28
N GLY A 490 10.11 -5.34 13.83
CA GLY A 490 11.30 -4.94 13.09
C GLY A 490 11.06 -4.87 11.58
N THR A 491 11.87 -4.10 10.91
CA THR A 491 11.91 -3.99 9.44
C THR A 491 13.35 -3.81 9.00
N GLU A 492 13.77 -4.53 7.97
CA GLU A 492 15.04 -4.31 7.27
C GLU A 492 14.83 -4.43 5.78
N LEU A 493 15.45 -3.55 5.01
CA LEU A 493 15.62 -3.69 3.57
C LEU A 493 16.78 -2.81 3.10
N PHE A 494 17.66 -3.35 2.25
CA PHE A 494 18.82 -2.63 1.72
C PHE A 494 19.73 -2.05 2.79
N TYR A 495 19.87 -2.78 3.93
CA TYR A 495 20.63 -2.37 5.11
C TYR A 495 20.04 -1.18 5.87
N ARG A 496 18.86 -0.70 5.48
CA ARG A 496 18.04 0.27 6.20
C ARG A 496 17.19 -0.46 7.21
N ARG A 497 17.07 0.07 8.40
CA ARG A 497 16.54 -0.63 9.55
C ARG A 497 15.53 0.22 10.27
N ALA A 498 14.48 -0.38 10.75
CA ALA A 498 13.59 0.24 11.72
C ALA A 498 13.04 -0.77 12.70
N LEU A 499 12.65 -0.28 13.89
CA LEU A 499 11.86 -1.02 14.85
C LEU A 499 10.76 -0.14 15.39
N ARG A 500 9.53 -0.64 15.35
CA ARG A 500 8.37 -0.05 16.00
C ARG A 500 8.05 -0.80 17.29
N LYS A 501 7.83 -0.06 18.41
CA LYS A 501 7.36 -0.61 19.68
C LYS A 501 6.41 0.36 20.36
N GLY A 502 5.13 0.04 20.42
CA GLY A 502 4.09 0.96 20.84
C GLY A 502 4.13 2.25 20.03
N ASP A 503 4.24 3.40 20.69
CA ASP A 503 4.30 4.72 20.05
C ASP A 503 5.70 5.08 19.50
N TRP A 504 6.73 4.33 19.84
CA TRP A 504 8.10 4.65 19.50
C TRP A 504 8.60 3.91 18.27
N LYS A 505 9.41 4.60 17.47
CA LYS A 505 10.06 4.03 16.29
C LYS A 505 11.52 4.47 16.23
N ALA A 506 12.42 3.50 16.15
CA ALA A 506 13.83 3.74 15.85
C ALA A 506 14.07 3.48 14.37
N VAL A 507 14.84 4.35 13.70
CA VAL A 507 15.18 4.27 12.27
C VAL A 507 16.69 4.41 12.09
N PHE A 508 17.28 3.57 11.25
CA PHE A 508 18.69 3.66 10.82
C PHE A 508 18.76 3.69 9.31
N LEU A 509 19.31 4.77 8.77
CA LEU A 509 19.59 4.90 7.34
C LEU A 509 21.11 5.02 7.15
N PRO A 510 21.74 4.12 6.36
CA PRO A 510 23.18 4.17 6.09
C PRO A 510 23.58 5.50 5.42
N SER A 511 24.74 6.03 5.75
CA SER A 511 25.29 7.27 5.15
C SER A 511 25.80 7.06 3.71
N ALA A 512 26.10 5.82 3.32
CA ALA A 512 26.58 5.45 1.98
C ALA A 512 26.19 4.01 1.64
N GLY A 513 26.14 3.70 0.34
CA GLY A 513 26.24 2.32 -0.13
C GLY A 513 25.02 1.42 0.08
N SER A 514 23.79 1.86 -0.24
CA SER A 514 22.69 0.93 -0.44
C SER A 514 22.38 0.72 -1.93
N ALA A 515 21.98 -0.50 -2.29
CA ALA A 515 21.73 -0.86 -3.69
C ALA A 515 20.56 -0.10 -4.32
N TYR A 516 19.55 0.29 -3.51
CA TYR A 516 18.34 0.91 -4.00
C TYR A 516 17.63 1.70 -2.88
N PRO A 517 17.07 2.88 -3.16
CA PRO A 517 17.47 3.77 -4.26
C PRO A 517 18.96 4.16 -4.12
N ARG A 518 19.63 4.42 -5.23
CA ARG A 518 21.10 4.57 -5.29
C ARG A 518 21.68 5.71 -4.46
N LYS A 519 20.89 6.73 -4.11
CA LYS A 519 21.33 7.87 -3.30
C LYS A 519 20.87 7.69 -1.86
N SER A 520 21.83 7.57 -0.93
CA SER A 520 21.52 7.56 0.49
C SER A 520 21.22 8.99 0.98
N VAL A 521 20.20 9.13 1.81
CA VAL A 521 19.89 10.35 2.57
C VAL A 521 20.15 10.16 4.07
N GLY A 522 20.75 9.00 4.44
CA GLY A 522 20.95 8.62 5.83
C GLY A 522 22.17 9.27 6.46
N THR A 523 22.13 9.41 7.78
CA THR A 523 23.23 9.92 8.62
C THR A 523 24.22 8.84 9.04
N GLY A 524 23.87 7.55 8.91
CA GLY A 524 24.65 6.42 9.43
C GLY A 524 24.49 6.22 10.94
N THR A 525 23.52 6.89 11.57
CA THR A 525 23.20 6.79 12.99
C THR A 525 21.73 6.43 13.19
N TRP A 526 21.40 5.85 14.35
CA TRP A 526 20.02 5.61 14.73
C TRP A 526 19.33 6.92 15.13
N GLN A 527 18.12 7.12 14.65
CA GLN A 527 17.20 8.19 14.97
C GLN A 527 15.99 7.63 15.72
N LEU A 528 15.33 8.43 16.54
CA LEU A 528 14.19 8.02 17.37
C LEU A 528 13.02 8.98 17.21
N PHE A 529 11.84 8.42 16.99
CA PHE A 529 10.60 9.17 16.81
C PHE A 529 9.49 8.65 17.71
N ASN A 530 8.60 9.54 18.14
CA ASN A 530 7.31 9.17 18.76
C ASN A 530 6.20 9.35 17.72
N ILE A 531 5.79 8.26 17.10
CA ILE A 531 4.85 8.28 15.96
C ILE A 531 3.43 8.68 16.37
N ALA A 532 3.05 8.50 17.63
CA ALA A 532 1.73 8.95 18.09
C ALA A 532 1.61 10.48 18.06
N SER A 533 2.68 11.21 18.40
CA SER A 533 2.73 12.68 18.38
C SER A 533 3.35 13.25 17.10
N ASP A 534 4.21 12.49 16.43
CA ASP A 534 4.96 12.88 15.23
C ASP A 534 4.92 11.77 14.16
N PRO A 535 3.77 11.50 13.54
CA PRO A 535 3.64 10.49 12.48
C PRO A 535 4.33 10.89 11.18
N SER A 536 4.93 12.08 11.11
CA SER A 536 5.75 12.54 9.97
C SER A 536 7.25 12.29 10.14
N GLU A 537 7.69 11.82 11.33
CA GLU A 537 9.11 11.58 11.66
C GLU A 537 9.97 12.86 11.49
N ALA A 538 9.41 14.04 11.85
CA ALA A 538 10.06 15.33 11.66
C ALA A 538 11.03 15.70 12.80
N HIS A 539 10.89 15.09 13.99
CA HIS A 539 11.64 15.46 15.18
C HIS A 539 12.40 14.27 15.76
N ASP A 540 13.71 14.21 15.50
CA ASP A 540 14.58 13.19 16.07
C ASP A 540 14.79 13.40 17.58
N LEU A 541 14.34 12.44 18.38
CA LEU A 541 14.43 12.41 19.83
C LEU A 541 15.61 11.60 20.38
N ALA A 542 16.52 11.09 19.52
CA ALA A 542 17.64 10.24 19.92
C ALA A 542 18.52 10.89 21.00
N GLY A 543 18.81 12.17 20.86
CA GLY A 543 19.62 12.94 21.82
C GLY A 543 18.91 13.20 23.16
N SER A 544 17.59 13.37 23.16
CA SER A 544 16.80 13.69 24.37
C SER A 544 16.28 12.42 25.07
N GLN A 545 16.21 11.27 24.39
CA GLN A 545 15.66 10.01 24.89
C GLN A 545 16.65 8.82 24.65
N PRO A 546 17.92 8.91 25.08
CA PRO A 546 18.93 7.91 24.74
C PRO A 546 18.63 6.52 25.31
N ALA A 547 18.01 6.43 26.49
CA ALA A 547 17.62 5.16 27.07
C ALA A 547 16.53 4.43 26.24
N LYS A 548 15.54 5.19 25.73
CA LYS A 548 14.51 4.64 24.85
C LYS A 548 15.10 4.18 23.52
N LEU A 549 16.02 4.94 22.94
CA LEU A 549 16.72 4.52 21.73
C LEU A 549 17.51 3.22 21.96
N GLN A 550 18.26 3.10 23.05
CA GLN A 550 19.00 1.88 23.39
C GLN A 550 18.09 0.66 23.51
N GLU A 551 16.93 0.81 24.17
CA GLU A 551 15.90 -0.23 24.25
C GLU A 551 15.50 -0.74 22.85
N LEU A 552 15.08 0.17 21.96
CA LEU A 552 14.62 -0.20 20.63
C LEU A 552 15.74 -0.80 19.77
N VAL A 553 16.96 -0.30 19.88
CA VAL A 553 18.11 -0.87 19.17
C VAL A 553 18.43 -2.28 19.66
N ALA A 554 18.31 -2.55 20.96
CA ALA A 554 18.48 -3.90 21.51
C ALA A 554 17.40 -4.86 20.99
N ASP A 555 16.14 -4.40 20.94
CA ASP A 555 15.03 -5.19 20.39
C ASP A 555 15.22 -5.42 18.87
N TRP A 556 15.72 -4.43 18.12
CA TRP A 556 16.03 -4.60 16.71
C TRP A 556 17.14 -5.65 16.49
N ASN A 557 18.17 -5.64 17.30
CA ASN A 557 19.24 -6.65 17.24
C ASN A 557 18.72 -8.06 17.53
N SER A 558 17.73 -8.20 18.42
CA SER A 558 17.05 -9.48 18.66
C SER A 558 16.23 -9.91 17.46
N TYR A 559 15.40 -9.01 16.91
CA TYR A 559 14.66 -9.23 15.67
C TYR A 559 15.58 -9.69 14.53
N ALA A 560 16.70 -9.01 14.31
CA ALA A 560 17.62 -9.32 13.22
C ALA A 560 18.21 -10.74 13.35
N ARG A 561 18.57 -11.16 14.55
CA ARG A 561 19.03 -12.55 14.82
C ARG A 561 17.92 -13.58 14.60
N ASP A 562 16.73 -13.32 15.15
CA ASP A 562 15.61 -14.27 15.16
C ASP A 562 15.02 -14.46 13.76
N LYS A 563 15.06 -13.42 12.92
CA LYS A 563 14.56 -13.44 11.53
C LYS A 563 15.63 -13.82 10.51
N GLY A 564 16.91 -13.88 10.91
CA GLY A 564 18.00 -14.22 10.00
C GLY A 564 18.38 -13.08 9.05
N VAL A 565 18.30 -11.83 9.50
CA VAL A 565 18.68 -10.65 8.71
C VAL A 565 20.17 -10.68 8.40
N VAL A 566 20.52 -10.63 7.10
CA VAL A 566 21.91 -10.59 6.62
C VAL A 566 22.32 -9.15 6.35
N LEU A 567 23.19 -8.63 7.21
CA LEU A 567 23.79 -7.30 7.07
C LEU A 567 25.15 -7.39 6.34
N PRO A 568 25.66 -6.28 5.76
CA PRO A 568 27.01 -6.27 5.23
C PRO A 568 27.98 -6.62 6.36
N ALA A 569 29.00 -7.43 6.05
CA ALA A 569 30.13 -7.61 6.96
C ALA A 569 30.59 -6.21 7.37
N GLN A 570 30.71 -5.94 8.68
CA GLN A 570 31.31 -4.69 9.14
C GLN A 570 32.66 -4.61 8.45
N ALA A 571 32.81 -3.72 7.47
CA ALA A 571 34.11 -3.35 6.98
C ALA A 571 34.89 -2.92 8.23
N ASP A 572 35.95 -3.64 8.53
CA ASP A 572 36.78 -3.40 9.70
C ASP A 572 36.92 -1.90 9.92
N ALA A 573 36.39 -1.41 11.03
CA ALA A 573 36.56 -0.03 11.46
C ALA A 573 38.04 0.19 11.95
N ARG A 574 38.97 -0.33 11.15
CA ARG A 574 40.42 -0.16 11.32
C ARG A 574 41.10 -0.06 9.95
N LYS A 575 40.98 1.09 9.33
CA LYS A 575 42.03 1.64 8.47
C LYS A 575 41.93 3.16 8.48
#